data_c9316f1b493f168e40b782bc15691d02
#
_entry.id   c9316f1b493f168e40b782bc15691d02
#
_cell.length_a   1.000
_cell.length_b   1.000
_cell.length_c   1.000
_cell.angle_alpha   90.00
_cell.angle_beta   90.00
_cell.angle_gamma   90.00
#
_symmetry.space_group_name_H-M   'P 1'
#
loop_
_entity.id
_entity.type
_entity.pdbx_description
1 polymer ?
#
loop_
_entity_poly.entity_id
_entity_poly.type
_entity_poly.pdbx_seq_one_letter_code
_entity_poly.pdbx_strand_id
1 'polypeptide(L)'
;ADSEQWNLLPTEVDYLSMLSSADQKKMGLFFERFSSLKGDGLIREIYRRFPYFATRSEIAENLMDADELRAIEEARPNQTGSAFFTIGYEGQSFENYLNRLIKNDVRVLCDVRKNPLSRKYGFSKKTLSDTLNKLSIEYVHLPDLGIVSDKRQALNSQSDYDRLFAEYEATTLKQNG
;
A
#
# COMPACT_ATOMS: atom_id res chain seq x y z
N ALA A 1 -20.70 -11.24 15.21
CA ALA A 1 -19.90 -11.08 14.00
C ALA A 1 -19.69 -12.47 13.42
N ASP A 2 -20.31 -12.74 12.26
CA ASP A 2 -20.15 -14.02 11.56
C ASP A 2 -18.69 -14.09 11.11
N SER A 3 -17.96 -15.07 11.63
CA SER A 3 -16.62 -15.40 11.14
C SER A 3 -16.78 -16.07 9.79
N GLU A 4 -16.40 -15.40 8.71
CA GLU A 4 -16.29 -16.04 7.39
C GLU A 4 -15.28 -17.20 7.49
N GLN A 5 -15.74 -18.40 7.27
CA GLN A 5 -14.88 -19.59 7.19
C GLN A 5 -14.57 -19.89 5.72
N TRP A 6 -13.29 -19.83 5.39
CA TRP A 6 -12.80 -20.27 4.09
C TRP A 6 -12.52 -21.76 4.13
N ASN A 7 -13.18 -22.51 3.26
CA ASN A 7 -12.96 -23.94 3.08
C ASN A 7 -12.44 -24.20 1.67
N LEU A 8 -11.41 -25.04 1.55
CA LEU A 8 -10.95 -25.52 0.27
C LEU A 8 -11.99 -26.48 -0.31
N LEU A 9 -12.40 -26.25 -1.54
CA LEU A 9 -13.23 -27.21 -2.26
C LEU A 9 -12.38 -28.44 -2.59
N PRO A 10 -12.94 -29.63 -2.53
CA PRO A 10 -12.26 -30.83 -3.00
C PRO A 10 -11.83 -30.67 -4.45
N THR A 11 -10.59 -30.97 -4.75
CA THR A 11 -10.06 -30.96 -6.12
C THR A 11 -9.25 -32.22 -6.36
N GLU A 12 -9.44 -32.82 -7.54
CA GLU A 12 -8.63 -33.94 -8.02
C GLU A 12 -7.35 -33.46 -8.71
N VAL A 13 -7.21 -32.15 -8.90
CA VAL A 13 -6.05 -31.55 -9.59
C VAL A 13 -4.93 -31.33 -8.60
N ASP A 14 -3.80 -31.96 -8.84
CA ASP A 14 -2.54 -31.68 -8.15
C ASP A 14 -1.85 -30.45 -8.78
N TYR A 15 -2.23 -29.27 -8.34
CA TYR A 15 -1.63 -28.01 -8.83
C TYR A 15 -0.14 -27.90 -8.51
N LEU A 16 0.37 -28.60 -7.48
CA LEU A 16 1.79 -28.57 -7.14
C LEU A 16 2.61 -29.25 -8.23
N SER A 17 2.16 -30.36 -8.77
CA SER A 17 2.83 -31.08 -9.85
C SER A 17 2.90 -30.28 -11.16
N MET A 18 2.02 -29.29 -11.34
CA MET A 18 1.99 -28.41 -12.52
C MET A 18 3.04 -27.30 -12.47
N LEU A 19 3.66 -27.07 -11.31
CA LEU A 19 4.71 -26.05 -11.15
C LEU A 19 6.05 -26.55 -11.69
N SER A 20 6.94 -25.61 -12.04
CA SER A 20 8.33 -25.95 -12.34
C SER A 20 9.01 -26.61 -11.13
N SER A 21 10.00 -27.47 -11.36
CA SER A 21 10.76 -28.12 -10.27
C SER A 21 11.38 -27.11 -9.30
N ALA A 22 11.77 -25.94 -9.80
CA ALA A 22 12.30 -24.86 -8.98
C ALA A 22 11.22 -24.27 -8.06
N ASP A 23 9.99 -24.10 -8.55
CA ASP A 23 8.89 -23.56 -7.76
C ASP A 23 8.32 -24.59 -6.80
N GLN A 24 8.26 -25.88 -7.19
CA GLN A 24 7.94 -26.97 -6.26
C GLN A 24 8.89 -26.98 -5.06
N LYS A 25 10.21 -26.82 -5.31
CA LYS A 25 11.20 -26.72 -4.23
C LYS A 25 10.97 -25.51 -3.33
N LYS A 26 10.69 -24.35 -3.91
CA LYS A 26 10.38 -23.14 -3.11
C LYS A 26 9.13 -23.34 -2.26
N MET A 27 8.08 -23.94 -2.84
CA MET A 27 6.84 -24.24 -2.12
C MET A 27 7.09 -25.23 -0.98
N GLY A 28 7.89 -26.29 -1.21
CA GLY A 28 8.27 -27.25 -0.18
C GLY A 28 8.96 -26.57 1.02
N LEU A 29 9.97 -25.73 0.76
CA LEU A 29 10.67 -24.96 1.79
C LEU A 29 9.74 -23.98 2.54
N PHE A 30 8.80 -23.37 1.83
CA PHE A 30 7.79 -22.51 2.44
C PHE A 30 6.87 -23.32 3.37
N PHE A 31 6.36 -24.43 2.91
CA PHE A 31 5.49 -25.32 3.70
C PHE A 31 6.22 -25.86 4.95
N GLU A 32 7.43 -26.37 4.79
CA GLU A 32 8.24 -26.85 5.90
C GLU A 32 8.42 -25.78 6.99
N ARG A 33 8.58 -24.55 6.59
CA ARG A 33 8.84 -23.44 7.51
C ARG A 33 7.59 -22.88 8.18
N PHE A 34 6.48 -22.76 7.45
CA PHE A 34 5.31 -21.98 7.88
C PHE A 34 4.08 -22.81 8.20
N SER A 35 4.02 -24.09 7.81
CA SER A 35 2.83 -24.94 7.98
C SER A 35 2.39 -25.12 9.44
N SER A 36 3.32 -25.09 10.37
CA SER A 36 3.06 -25.19 11.81
C SER A 36 2.67 -23.86 12.47
N LEU A 37 2.94 -22.74 11.79
CA LEU A 37 2.68 -21.40 12.32
C LEU A 37 1.25 -20.96 11.95
N LYS A 38 0.47 -20.56 12.95
CA LYS A 38 -0.90 -20.04 12.78
C LYS A 38 -1.13 -18.85 13.69
N GLY A 39 -2.06 -17.98 13.31
CA GLY A 39 -2.45 -16.82 14.12
C GLY A 39 -1.25 -15.98 14.55
N ASP A 40 -1.17 -15.69 15.82
CA ASP A 40 -0.14 -14.82 16.43
C ASP A 40 1.29 -15.32 16.19
N GLY A 41 1.50 -16.64 16.17
CA GLY A 41 2.81 -17.24 15.89
C GLY A 41 3.31 -16.92 14.49
N LEU A 42 2.43 -16.92 13.49
CA LEU A 42 2.77 -16.52 12.12
C LEU A 42 3.07 -15.02 12.04
N ILE A 43 2.24 -14.19 12.67
CA ILE A 43 2.45 -12.72 12.70
C ILE A 43 3.78 -12.40 13.36
N ARG A 44 4.08 -12.99 14.52
CA ARG A 44 5.35 -12.82 15.23
C ARG A 44 6.55 -13.19 14.36
N GLU A 45 6.50 -14.33 13.66
CA GLU A 45 7.59 -14.75 12.75
C GLU A 45 7.79 -13.75 11.60
N ILE A 46 6.72 -13.19 11.06
CA ILE A 46 6.79 -12.15 10.02
C ILE A 46 7.46 -10.89 10.57
N TYR A 47 7.06 -10.43 11.76
CA TYR A 47 7.61 -9.21 12.36
C TYR A 47 9.09 -9.37 12.75
N ARG A 48 9.50 -10.54 13.24
CA ARG A 48 10.90 -10.85 13.50
C ARG A 48 11.77 -10.76 12.25
N ARG A 49 11.27 -11.26 11.12
CA ARG A 49 12.01 -11.27 9.84
C ARG A 49 12.00 -9.95 9.15
N PHE A 50 10.92 -9.23 9.29
CA PHE A 50 10.64 -7.99 8.60
C PHE A 50 10.12 -6.94 9.60
N PRO A 51 10.96 -6.47 10.53
CA PRO A 51 10.54 -5.52 11.59
C PRO A 51 9.86 -4.28 11.03
N TYR A 52 10.25 -3.87 9.83
CA TYR A 52 9.64 -2.75 9.13
C TYR A 52 8.11 -2.89 8.97
N PHE A 53 7.58 -4.09 8.73
CA PHE A 53 6.13 -4.30 8.60
C PHE A 53 5.37 -4.09 9.90
N ALA A 54 6.07 -4.14 11.03
CA ALA A 54 5.48 -3.92 12.35
C ALA A 54 5.53 -2.46 12.82
N THR A 55 6.21 -1.56 12.10
CA THR A 55 6.41 -0.16 12.53
C THR A 55 5.12 0.64 12.70
N ARG A 56 4.03 0.21 12.09
CA ARG A 56 2.68 0.78 12.19
C ARG A 56 1.64 -0.24 12.70
N SER A 57 2.10 -1.28 13.40
CA SER A 57 1.22 -2.33 13.93
C SER A 57 0.59 -1.91 15.25
N GLU A 58 -0.73 -2.08 15.36
CA GLU A 58 -1.48 -1.88 16.61
C GLU A 58 -1.31 -3.06 17.59
N ILE A 59 -0.83 -4.20 17.12
CA ILE A 59 -0.72 -5.44 17.92
C ILE A 59 0.71 -5.84 18.25
N ALA A 60 1.71 -5.13 17.74
CA ALA A 60 3.12 -5.50 17.94
C ALA A 60 3.49 -5.57 19.42
N GLU A 61 3.03 -4.63 20.24
CA GLU A 61 3.31 -4.59 21.69
C GLU A 61 2.76 -5.81 22.43
N ASN A 62 1.68 -6.42 21.93
CA ASN A 62 1.07 -7.60 22.53
C ASN A 62 1.74 -8.91 22.10
N LEU A 63 2.44 -8.91 20.99
CA LEU A 63 2.99 -10.12 20.36
C LEU A 63 4.51 -10.26 20.48
N MET A 64 5.21 -9.15 20.64
CA MET A 64 6.67 -9.10 20.56
C MET A 64 7.29 -8.86 21.95
N ASP A 65 8.48 -9.39 22.16
CA ASP A 65 9.24 -9.09 23.38
C ASP A 65 10.02 -7.76 23.24
N ALA A 66 10.71 -7.36 24.32
CA ALA A 66 11.39 -6.07 24.39
C ALA A 66 12.51 -5.90 23.35
N ASP A 67 13.24 -6.97 23.03
CA ASP A 67 14.33 -6.93 22.05
C ASP A 67 13.76 -6.88 20.62
N GLU A 68 12.70 -7.61 20.38
CA GLU A 68 11.95 -7.58 19.10
C GLU A 68 11.30 -6.22 18.87
N LEU A 69 10.71 -5.59 19.89
CA LEU A 69 10.17 -4.23 19.80
C LEU A 69 11.26 -3.19 19.52
N ARG A 70 12.45 -3.36 20.09
CA ARG A 70 13.60 -2.50 19.78
C ARG A 70 13.99 -2.61 18.30
N ALA A 71 14.04 -3.81 17.74
CA ALA A 71 14.32 -4.01 16.33
C ALA A 71 13.26 -3.38 15.43
N ILE A 72 11.98 -3.36 15.84
CA ILE A 72 10.90 -2.66 15.14
C ILE A 72 11.12 -1.15 15.19
N GLU A 73 11.48 -0.60 16.35
CA GLU A 73 11.74 0.84 16.48
C GLU A 73 12.95 1.29 15.66
N GLU A 74 14.03 0.50 15.64
CA GLU A 74 15.20 0.74 14.79
C GLU A 74 14.88 0.70 13.29
N ALA A 75 13.89 -0.13 12.89
CA ALA A 75 13.41 -0.21 11.51
C ALA A 75 12.46 0.95 11.13
N ARG A 76 12.05 1.78 12.09
CA ARG A 76 11.15 2.91 11.85
C ARG A 76 11.86 3.98 11.03
N PRO A 77 11.23 4.49 9.96
CA PRO A 77 11.79 5.60 9.19
C PRO A 77 12.04 6.80 10.09
N ASN A 78 13.27 7.29 10.09
CA ASN A 78 13.67 8.46 10.87
C ASN A 78 13.84 9.66 9.91
N GLN A 79 12.77 10.41 9.69
CA GLN A 79 12.83 11.66 8.95
C GLN A 79 12.86 12.85 9.91
N THR A 80 13.97 13.58 9.89
CA THR A 80 14.14 14.83 10.64
C THR A 80 13.80 16.01 9.74
N GLY A 81 12.54 16.38 9.65
CA GLY A 81 12.11 17.56 8.89
C GLY A 81 10.86 17.33 8.05
N SER A 82 10.31 18.42 7.50
CA SER A 82 9.18 18.35 6.57
C SER A 82 9.69 18.08 5.15
N ALA A 83 9.09 17.08 4.50
CA ALA A 83 9.36 16.73 3.11
C ALA A 83 8.07 16.64 2.32
N PHE A 84 8.11 17.04 1.05
CA PHE A 84 7.01 16.92 0.10
C PHE A 84 7.34 15.85 -0.94
N PHE A 85 6.40 14.94 -1.17
CA PHE A 85 6.55 13.85 -2.12
C PHE A 85 5.39 13.83 -3.11
N THR A 86 5.62 13.30 -4.29
CA THR A 86 4.57 12.93 -5.23
C THR A 86 4.50 11.42 -5.39
N ILE A 87 3.30 10.87 -5.51
CA ILE A 87 3.09 9.43 -5.69
C ILE A 87 1.95 9.17 -6.67
N GLY A 88 2.19 8.30 -7.65
CA GLY A 88 1.15 7.74 -8.52
C GLY A 88 0.86 6.30 -8.17
N TYR A 89 -0.35 5.82 -8.45
CA TYR A 89 -0.75 4.44 -8.15
C TYR A 89 -0.79 3.50 -9.37
N GLU A 90 -0.58 4.02 -10.57
CA GLU A 90 -0.50 3.19 -11.77
C GLU A 90 0.72 2.29 -11.75
N GLY A 91 0.58 1.06 -12.24
CA GLY A 91 1.66 0.07 -12.26
C GLY A 91 2.05 -0.49 -10.87
N GLN A 92 1.43 -0.06 -9.77
CA GLN A 92 1.77 -0.49 -8.42
C GLN A 92 0.65 -1.35 -7.81
N SER A 93 1.00 -2.35 -6.98
CA SER A 93 0.03 -2.98 -6.07
C SER A 93 -0.35 -2.02 -4.93
N PHE A 94 -1.49 -2.27 -4.30
CA PHE A 94 -1.92 -1.46 -3.16
C PHE A 94 -0.93 -1.56 -1.99
N GLU A 95 -0.42 -2.74 -1.73
CA GLU A 95 0.61 -2.97 -0.71
C GLU A 95 1.90 -2.17 -0.99
N ASN A 96 2.42 -2.22 -2.22
CA ASN A 96 3.62 -1.46 -2.59
C ASN A 96 3.41 0.04 -2.44
N TYR A 97 2.21 0.53 -2.78
CA TYR A 97 1.85 1.93 -2.59
C TYR A 97 1.90 2.33 -1.11
N LEU A 98 1.25 1.56 -0.23
CA LEU A 98 1.26 1.80 1.22
C LEU A 98 2.67 1.71 1.80
N ASN A 99 3.46 0.70 1.41
CA ASN A 99 4.84 0.54 1.85
C ASN A 99 5.71 1.76 1.47
N ARG A 100 5.49 2.36 0.31
CA ARG A 100 6.21 3.59 -0.08
C ARG A 100 5.85 4.77 0.81
N LEU A 101 4.58 4.91 1.18
CA LEU A 101 4.16 5.97 2.12
C LEU A 101 4.80 5.77 3.50
N ILE A 102 4.76 4.55 4.03
CA ILE A 102 5.33 4.23 5.34
C ILE A 102 6.86 4.44 5.34
N LYS A 103 7.56 3.94 4.30
CA LYS A 103 9.02 4.06 4.17
C LYS A 103 9.51 5.51 4.14
N ASN A 104 8.68 6.41 3.63
CA ASN A 104 9.00 7.83 3.56
C ASN A 104 8.36 8.63 4.71
N ASP A 105 7.90 7.96 5.77
CA ASP A 105 7.23 8.55 6.94
C ASP A 105 6.15 9.58 6.56
N VAL A 106 5.39 9.29 5.51
CA VAL A 106 4.31 10.19 5.07
C VAL A 106 3.26 10.26 6.16
N ARG A 107 2.93 11.48 6.59
CA ARG A 107 1.93 11.75 7.63
C ARG A 107 0.57 12.15 7.04
N VAL A 108 0.60 12.76 5.88
CA VAL A 108 -0.61 13.24 5.20
C VAL A 108 -0.54 12.85 3.73
N LEU A 109 -1.59 12.20 3.22
CA LEU A 109 -1.80 11.97 1.79
C LEU A 109 -2.85 12.92 1.25
N CYS A 110 -2.44 13.85 0.39
CA CYS A 110 -3.35 14.72 -0.35
C CYS A 110 -3.77 14.06 -1.66
N ASP A 111 -5.04 13.64 -1.76
CA ASP A 111 -5.61 13.09 -2.97
C ASP A 111 -6.24 14.19 -3.82
N VAL A 112 -5.54 14.58 -4.87
CA VAL A 112 -5.97 15.64 -5.80
C VAL A 112 -6.84 15.12 -6.95
N ARG A 113 -7.21 13.85 -6.96
CA ARG A 113 -8.08 13.31 -8.03
C ARG A 113 -9.45 13.97 -7.98
N LYS A 114 -9.91 14.51 -9.11
CA LYS A 114 -11.25 15.11 -9.22
C LYS A 114 -12.33 14.09 -8.86
N ASN A 115 -12.19 12.86 -9.35
CA ASN A 115 -13.05 11.74 -9.01
C ASN A 115 -12.19 10.56 -8.51
N PRO A 116 -12.16 10.29 -7.19
CA PRO A 116 -11.34 9.24 -6.61
C PRO A 116 -12.02 7.86 -6.62
N LEU A 117 -12.87 7.60 -7.60
CA LEU A 117 -13.34 6.24 -7.89
C LEU A 117 -12.26 5.47 -8.65
N SER A 118 -12.01 4.25 -8.25
CA SER A 118 -11.04 3.36 -8.92
C SER A 118 -11.58 1.94 -8.96
N ARG A 119 -11.43 1.28 -10.12
CA ARG A 119 -11.68 -0.17 -10.25
C ARG A 119 -10.49 -0.99 -9.73
N LYS A 120 -9.34 -0.35 -9.56
CA LYS A 120 -8.16 -1.00 -8.97
C LYS A 120 -8.36 -1.13 -7.46
N TYR A 121 -8.22 -2.34 -6.96
CA TYR A 121 -8.40 -2.64 -5.53
C TYR A 121 -7.57 -1.70 -4.64
N GLY A 122 -8.20 -1.21 -3.58
CA GLY A 122 -7.57 -0.34 -2.58
C GLY A 122 -7.58 1.16 -2.91
N PHE A 123 -7.73 1.55 -4.18
CA PHE A 123 -7.55 2.95 -4.59
C PHE A 123 -8.83 3.80 -4.70
N SER A 124 -9.99 3.25 -4.37
CA SER A 124 -11.21 4.05 -4.19
C SER A 124 -11.11 4.87 -2.91
N LYS A 125 -11.67 6.09 -2.90
CA LYS A 125 -11.60 7.04 -1.78
C LYS A 125 -11.83 6.38 -0.41
N LYS A 126 -12.96 5.66 -0.27
CA LYS A 126 -13.32 5.04 1.00
C LYS A 126 -12.27 4.03 1.46
N THR A 127 -11.92 3.07 0.61
CA THR A 127 -10.96 2.00 0.98
C THR A 127 -9.58 2.58 1.28
N LEU A 128 -9.12 3.55 0.46
CA LEU A 128 -7.82 4.18 0.67
C LEU A 128 -7.79 4.96 1.98
N SER A 129 -8.80 5.80 2.24
CA SER A 129 -8.91 6.58 3.47
C SER A 129 -8.97 5.68 4.72
N ASP A 130 -9.85 4.66 4.71
CA ASP A 130 -10.00 3.73 5.83
C ASP A 130 -8.68 2.99 6.15
N THR A 131 -7.93 2.61 5.10
CA THR A 131 -6.65 1.92 5.27
C THR A 131 -5.56 2.87 5.79
N LEU A 132 -5.48 4.09 5.25
CA LEU A 132 -4.50 5.09 5.68
C LEU A 132 -4.71 5.51 7.14
N ASN A 133 -5.97 5.66 7.57
CA ASN A 133 -6.30 5.96 8.95
C ASN A 133 -5.78 4.87 9.92
N LYS A 134 -5.90 3.58 9.56
CA LYS A 134 -5.32 2.48 10.34
C LYS A 134 -3.79 2.50 10.41
N LEU A 135 -3.14 3.15 9.45
CA LEU A 135 -1.69 3.35 9.40
C LEU A 135 -1.26 4.68 10.01
N SER A 136 -2.16 5.41 10.68
CA SER A 136 -1.91 6.76 11.21
C SER A 136 -1.41 7.74 10.15
N ILE A 137 -1.95 7.63 8.92
CA ILE A 137 -1.71 8.56 7.82
C ILE A 137 -3.01 9.29 7.53
N GLU A 138 -3.01 10.61 7.66
CA GLU A 138 -4.17 11.43 7.36
C GLU A 138 -4.46 11.42 5.85
N TYR A 139 -5.74 11.27 5.49
CA TYR A 139 -6.18 11.36 4.10
C TYR A 139 -6.97 12.64 3.88
N VAL A 140 -6.46 13.51 3.01
CA VAL A 140 -7.11 14.76 2.63
C VAL A 140 -7.48 14.71 1.15
N HIS A 141 -8.75 14.94 0.83
CA HIS A 141 -9.22 14.99 -0.56
C HIS A 141 -9.36 16.44 -1.02
N LEU A 142 -8.60 16.81 -2.04
CA LEU A 142 -8.54 18.15 -2.63
C LEU A 142 -8.98 18.13 -4.10
N PRO A 143 -10.28 17.86 -4.38
CA PRO A 143 -10.77 17.68 -5.76
C PRO A 143 -10.63 18.93 -6.64
N ASP A 144 -10.56 20.11 -6.03
CA ASP A 144 -10.42 21.38 -6.75
C ASP A 144 -9.04 21.57 -7.36
N LEU A 145 -8.04 20.83 -6.87
CA LEU A 145 -6.73 20.72 -7.51
C LEU A 145 -6.66 19.63 -8.59
N GLY A 146 -7.75 18.92 -8.85
CA GLY A 146 -7.78 17.81 -9.80
C GLY A 146 -8.04 18.25 -11.25
N ILE A 147 -7.24 17.73 -12.18
CA ILE A 147 -7.50 17.87 -13.62
C ILE A 147 -8.66 16.95 -14.02
N VAL A 148 -9.67 17.50 -14.67
CA VAL A 148 -10.84 16.74 -15.16
C VAL A 148 -10.42 15.72 -16.22
N SER A 149 -11.13 14.58 -16.28
CA SER A 149 -10.78 13.46 -17.14
C SER A 149 -10.72 13.84 -18.62
N ASP A 150 -11.63 14.70 -19.07
CA ASP A 150 -11.73 15.09 -20.49
C ASP A 150 -10.47 15.82 -20.97
N LYS A 151 -9.82 16.62 -20.10
CA LYS A 151 -8.56 17.30 -20.43
C LYS A 151 -7.34 16.36 -20.47
N ARG A 152 -7.48 15.16 -19.95
CA ARG A 152 -6.41 14.13 -19.96
C ARG A 152 -6.52 13.14 -21.10
N GLN A 153 -7.58 13.28 -21.93
CA GLN A 153 -7.73 12.48 -23.14
C GLN A 153 -6.84 13.05 -24.24
N ALA A 154 -6.29 12.18 -25.08
CA ALA A 154 -5.47 12.58 -26.25
C ALA A 154 -4.14 13.31 -25.92
N LEU A 155 -3.51 13.01 -24.79
CA LEU A 155 -2.14 13.46 -24.49
C LEU A 155 -1.15 12.47 -25.13
N ASN A 156 -0.70 12.77 -26.35
CA ASN A 156 0.13 11.86 -27.14
C ASN A 156 1.58 12.34 -27.30
N SER A 157 1.84 13.60 -26.94
CA SER A 157 3.17 14.21 -27.09
C SER A 157 3.54 15.04 -25.87
N GLN A 158 4.82 15.31 -25.70
CA GLN A 158 5.30 16.20 -24.63
C GLN A 158 4.65 17.58 -24.72
N SER A 159 4.46 18.10 -25.92
CA SER A 159 3.81 19.41 -26.10
C SER A 159 2.36 19.45 -25.63
N ASP A 160 1.63 18.29 -25.64
CA ASP A 160 0.27 18.23 -25.13
C ASP A 160 0.27 18.34 -23.59
N TYR A 161 1.24 17.69 -22.94
CA TYR A 161 1.45 17.81 -21.50
C TYR A 161 1.85 19.23 -21.10
N ASP A 162 2.81 19.84 -21.82
CA ASP A 162 3.28 21.21 -21.54
C ASP A 162 2.11 22.21 -21.63
N ARG A 163 1.28 22.07 -22.65
CA ARG A 163 0.07 22.90 -22.81
C ARG A 163 -0.94 22.68 -21.69
N LEU A 164 -1.19 21.41 -21.33
CA LEU A 164 -2.10 21.08 -20.23
C LEU A 164 -1.63 21.67 -18.92
N PHE A 165 -0.33 21.57 -18.62
CA PHE A 165 0.22 22.10 -17.37
C PHE A 165 0.25 23.62 -17.34
N ALA A 166 0.56 24.29 -18.45
CA ALA A 166 0.48 25.74 -18.54
C ALA A 166 -0.96 26.24 -18.30
N GLU A 167 -1.96 25.57 -18.87
CA GLU A 167 -3.36 25.89 -18.62
C GLU A 167 -3.74 25.61 -17.16
N TYR A 168 -3.30 24.50 -16.59
CA TYR A 168 -3.55 24.13 -15.20
C TYR A 168 -2.99 25.17 -14.21
N GLU A 169 -1.76 25.64 -14.43
CA GLU A 169 -1.16 26.71 -13.64
C GLU A 169 -1.96 28.02 -13.75
N ALA A 170 -2.29 28.42 -14.98
CA ALA A 170 -2.98 29.69 -15.23
C ALA A 170 -4.42 29.72 -14.68
N THR A 171 -5.04 28.57 -14.49
CA THR A 171 -6.45 28.44 -14.08
C THR A 171 -6.59 27.82 -12.70
N THR A 172 -6.38 26.52 -12.61
CA THR A 172 -6.69 25.72 -11.41
C THR A 172 -5.81 26.10 -10.21
N LEU A 173 -4.50 26.19 -10.38
CA LEU A 173 -3.61 26.54 -9.27
C LEU A 173 -3.79 27.99 -8.85
N LYS A 174 -4.01 28.91 -9.79
CA LYS A 174 -4.22 30.32 -9.46
C LYS A 174 -5.50 30.59 -8.68
N GLN A 175 -6.52 29.72 -8.83
CA GLN A 175 -7.80 29.86 -8.14
C GLN A 175 -7.85 29.10 -6.80
N ASN A 176 -7.08 28.04 -6.64
CA ASN A 176 -7.20 27.10 -5.51
C ASN A 176 -5.88 26.81 -4.80
N GLY A 177 -4.78 27.46 -5.20
CA GLY A 177 -3.43 27.32 -4.62
C GLY A 177 -3.09 28.34 -3.53
#